data_497cd390795866d1b0e679b0f583b0f7
#
_entry.id   497cd390795866d1b0e679b0f583b0f7
#
_cell.length_a   1.000
_cell.length_b   1.000
_cell.length_c   1.000
_cell.angle_alpha   90.00
_cell.angle_beta   90.00
_cell.angle_gamma   90.00
#
_symmetry.space_group_name_H-M   'P 1'
#
loop_
_entity.id
_entity.type
_entity.pdbx_description
1 polymer ?
#
loop_
_entity_poly.entity_id
_entity_poly.type
_entity_poly.pdbx_seq_one_letter_code
_entity_poly.pdbx_strand_id
1 'polypeptide(L)'
;MVPRVTPGQRNRRTAFPGGALFLTRHVFAGFAKTKPALAPLLRPALIALIAGCQFAYSQSLDEINKREQAVIEAWEKTPLTMQRALFVTEEPKGFGIYTPRSSSRFKAGEPIIVYAEPIGFGWNSIEDNQFEFGFNVDLAVKTAAGESVGGQDNFGKLAMKSRHRNREFMIHLTLHLNDAPPGDYLLDYKLHDLGTDKTTTLELPFTIEQ
;
A
#
# COMPACT_ATOMS: atom_id res chain seq x y z
N MET A 1 -16.39 36.66 2.40
CA MET A 1 -15.21 37.46 1.96
C MET A 1 -14.19 36.40 1.45
N VAL A 2 -14.14 36.20 0.13
CA VAL A 2 -13.35 35.14 -0.52
C VAL A 2 -12.09 35.80 -1.10
N PRO A 3 -10.87 35.35 -0.85
CA PRO A 3 -9.68 35.88 -1.50
C PRO A 3 -9.54 35.33 -2.92
N ARG A 4 -9.38 36.26 -3.83
CA ARG A 4 -9.14 36.08 -5.27
C ARG A 4 -7.71 35.64 -5.51
N VAL A 5 -7.53 34.52 -6.21
CA VAL A 5 -6.22 34.06 -6.69
C VAL A 5 -5.98 34.61 -8.09
N THR A 6 -4.88 35.31 -8.25
CA THR A 6 -4.39 35.89 -9.53
C THR A 6 -3.53 34.86 -10.25
N PRO A 7 -3.66 34.62 -11.58
CA PRO A 7 -2.76 33.77 -12.35
C PRO A 7 -1.57 34.60 -12.89
N GLY A 8 -0.35 34.17 -12.63
CA GLY A 8 0.87 34.78 -13.17
C GLY A 8 2.07 33.86 -13.04
N GLN A 9 2.49 33.19 -14.05
CA GLN A 9 3.66 33.42 -14.89
C GLN A 9 4.02 32.22 -15.76
N ARG A 10 4.03 32.44 -17.05
CA ARG A 10 4.57 31.53 -18.08
C ARG A 10 6.08 31.44 -17.93
N ASN A 11 6.59 30.22 -17.73
CA ASN A 11 8.01 29.98 -17.81
C ASN A 11 8.40 29.56 -19.24
N ARG A 12 9.35 30.32 -19.77
CA ARG A 12 9.88 30.24 -21.14
C ARG A 12 10.67 28.95 -21.35
N ARG A 13 10.38 28.29 -22.43
CA ARG A 13 11.21 27.21 -23.00
C ARG A 13 12.55 27.79 -23.47
N THR A 14 13.66 27.30 -22.93
CA THR A 14 14.99 27.50 -23.52
C THR A 14 15.27 26.34 -24.45
N ALA A 15 15.40 26.68 -25.73
CA ALA A 15 15.82 25.79 -26.79
C ALA A 15 17.35 25.61 -26.73
N PHE A 16 17.83 24.37 -26.80
CA PHE A 16 19.25 24.08 -27.04
C PHE A 16 19.53 24.08 -28.54
N PRO A 17 20.61 24.75 -29.00
CA PRO A 17 20.97 24.74 -30.40
C PRO A 17 21.68 23.45 -30.81
N GLY A 18 21.31 22.93 -31.99
CA GLY A 18 21.90 21.77 -32.59
C GLY A 18 23.36 22.01 -33.04
N GLY A 19 24.24 21.12 -32.60
CA GLY A 19 25.60 21.02 -33.10
C GLY A 19 25.66 20.06 -34.31
N ALA A 20 25.86 20.60 -35.47
CA ALA A 20 26.17 19.84 -36.70
C ALA A 20 27.58 19.29 -36.62
N LEU A 21 27.76 17.98 -36.69
CA LEU A 21 29.04 17.33 -36.78
C LEU A 21 29.43 17.18 -38.25
N PHE A 22 30.42 17.96 -38.68
CA PHE A 22 31.04 17.89 -39.99
C PHE A 22 31.87 16.59 -40.12
N LEU A 23 31.51 15.75 -41.08
CA LEU A 23 32.30 14.61 -41.54
C LEU A 23 33.41 15.08 -42.49
N THR A 24 34.63 15.11 -41.99
CA THR A 24 35.81 15.32 -42.84
C THR A 24 36.28 13.97 -43.41
N ARG A 25 36.15 13.84 -44.71
CA ARG A 25 36.70 12.72 -45.50
C ARG A 25 38.22 12.93 -45.65
N HIS A 26 39.02 12.10 -45.01
CA HIS A 26 40.42 11.92 -45.44
C HIS A 26 40.57 10.62 -46.20
N VAL A 27 40.84 10.79 -47.47
CA VAL A 27 41.31 9.74 -48.39
C VAL A 27 42.80 9.54 -48.13
N PHE A 28 43.22 8.34 -47.71
CA PHE A 28 44.61 7.90 -47.85
C PHE A 28 44.63 6.52 -48.51
N ALA A 29 45.26 6.51 -49.66
CA ALA A 29 45.49 5.34 -50.48
C ALA A 29 46.66 4.48 -49.96
N GLY A 30 46.46 3.16 -50.02
CA GLY A 30 47.50 2.20 -50.35
C GLY A 30 48.42 1.73 -49.25
N PHE A 31 48.24 0.49 -48.78
CA PHE A 31 49.32 -0.51 -48.76
C PHE A 31 48.70 -1.92 -48.71
N ALA A 32 49.13 -2.73 -49.65
CA ALA A 32 48.70 -4.12 -49.81
C ALA A 32 49.53 -5.06 -48.96
N LYS A 33 48.95 -6.25 -48.68
CA LYS A 33 49.58 -7.51 -48.22
C LYS A 33 49.89 -7.62 -46.75
N THR A 34 49.15 -8.44 -45.98
CA THR A 34 49.27 -9.90 -45.89
C THR A 34 48.17 -10.45 -45.00
N LYS A 35 47.55 -11.55 -45.39
CA LYS A 35 46.65 -12.34 -44.52
C LYS A 35 47.48 -13.07 -43.46
N PRO A 36 46.93 -13.25 -42.27
CA PRO A 36 46.55 -14.62 -41.91
C PRO A 36 45.06 -14.75 -41.49
N ALA A 37 44.49 -15.76 -42.04
CA ALA A 37 43.15 -16.23 -41.71
C ALA A 37 43.18 -16.94 -40.34
N LEU A 38 42.74 -16.24 -39.32
CA LEU A 38 42.41 -16.87 -38.03
C LEU A 38 41.41 -15.99 -37.25
N ALA A 39 40.14 -15.99 -37.66
CA ALA A 39 39.03 -15.62 -36.79
C ALA A 39 37.64 -15.78 -37.45
N PRO A 40 37.09 -16.98 -37.52
CA PRO A 40 35.63 -17.07 -37.55
C PRO A 40 35.03 -17.84 -36.36
N LEU A 41 35.82 -18.37 -35.40
CA LEU A 41 35.26 -19.26 -34.34
C LEU A 41 34.87 -18.58 -33.00
N LEU A 42 35.29 -17.35 -32.79
CA LEU A 42 34.97 -16.67 -31.50
C LEU A 42 33.64 -15.90 -31.50
N ARG A 43 33.11 -15.53 -32.67
CA ARG A 43 31.88 -14.74 -32.75
C ARG A 43 30.59 -15.49 -32.35
N PRO A 44 30.36 -16.77 -32.70
CA PRO A 44 29.14 -17.47 -32.30
C PRO A 44 29.11 -17.82 -30.80
N ALA A 45 30.26 -18.07 -30.18
CA ALA A 45 30.33 -18.39 -28.76
C ALA A 45 29.99 -17.20 -27.85
N LEU A 46 30.40 -15.98 -28.24
CA LEU A 46 30.09 -14.77 -27.46
C LEU A 46 28.61 -14.38 -27.56
N ILE A 47 28.01 -14.55 -28.75
CA ILE A 47 26.58 -14.28 -28.97
C ILE A 47 25.73 -15.30 -28.20
N ALA A 48 26.12 -16.57 -28.13
CA ALA A 48 25.42 -17.60 -27.38
C ALA A 48 25.48 -17.37 -25.87
N LEU A 49 26.58 -16.82 -25.36
CA LEU A 49 26.72 -16.50 -23.92
C LEU A 49 25.83 -15.33 -23.49
N ILE A 50 25.70 -14.30 -24.32
CA ILE A 50 24.83 -13.14 -24.06
C ILE A 50 23.34 -13.54 -24.12
N ALA A 51 22.96 -14.38 -25.07
CA ALA A 51 21.60 -14.91 -25.19
C ALA A 51 21.22 -15.78 -23.97
N GLY A 52 22.13 -16.62 -23.48
CA GLY A 52 21.90 -17.48 -22.32
C GLY A 52 21.61 -16.71 -21.03
N CYS A 53 22.27 -15.58 -20.81
CA CYS A 53 22.00 -14.73 -19.63
C CYS A 53 20.61 -14.07 -19.66
N GLN A 54 20.09 -13.75 -20.84
CA GLN A 54 18.77 -13.12 -20.95
C GLN A 54 17.62 -14.11 -20.66
N PHE A 55 17.76 -15.36 -21.05
CA PHE A 55 16.76 -16.39 -20.73
C PHE A 55 16.69 -16.71 -19.23
N ALA A 56 17.80 -16.72 -18.52
CA ALA A 56 17.82 -16.95 -17.07
C ALA A 56 17.12 -15.81 -16.29
N TYR A 57 17.24 -14.57 -16.73
CA TYR A 57 16.57 -13.40 -16.13
C TYR A 57 15.05 -13.43 -16.34
N SER A 58 14.61 -13.81 -17.54
CA SER A 58 13.18 -13.94 -17.85
C SER A 58 12.52 -15.05 -17.03
N GLN A 59 13.15 -16.22 -16.89
CA GLN A 59 12.65 -17.30 -16.08
C GLN A 59 12.50 -16.93 -14.59
N SER A 60 13.40 -16.11 -14.05
CA SER A 60 13.34 -15.65 -12.66
C SER A 60 12.15 -14.71 -12.41
N LEU A 61 11.88 -13.78 -13.31
CA LEU A 61 10.74 -12.86 -13.23
C LEU A 61 9.40 -13.57 -13.38
N ASP A 62 9.29 -14.48 -14.33
CA ASP A 62 8.07 -15.27 -14.53
C ASP A 62 7.73 -16.14 -13.32
N GLU A 63 8.72 -16.74 -12.68
CA GLU A 63 8.51 -17.51 -11.47
C GLU A 63 8.07 -16.63 -10.29
N ILE A 64 8.64 -15.43 -10.13
CA ILE A 64 8.22 -14.47 -9.12
C ILE A 64 6.76 -14.07 -9.36
N ASN A 65 6.41 -13.67 -10.58
CA ASN A 65 5.06 -13.28 -10.94
C ASN A 65 4.04 -14.39 -10.70
N LYS A 66 4.40 -15.64 -11.03
CA LYS A 66 3.55 -16.80 -10.78
C LYS A 66 3.29 -17.03 -9.29
N ARG A 67 4.33 -16.91 -8.45
CA ARG A 67 4.19 -17.06 -7.00
C ARG A 67 3.39 -15.92 -6.39
N GLU A 68 3.59 -14.70 -6.85
CA GLU A 68 2.81 -13.54 -6.43
C GLU A 68 1.33 -13.72 -6.77
N GLN A 69 1.01 -14.19 -7.97
CA GLN A 69 -0.35 -14.49 -8.37
C GLN A 69 -0.98 -15.57 -7.47
N ALA A 70 -0.26 -16.62 -7.13
CA ALA A 70 -0.74 -17.66 -6.21
C ALA A 70 -1.01 -17.11 -4.80
N VAL A 71 -0.19 -16.15 -4.34
CA VAL A 71 -0.43 -15.46 -3.05
C VAL A 71 -1.70 -14.61 -3.12
N ILE A 72 -1.93 -13.87 -4.21
CA ILE A 72 -3.14 -13.08 -4.42
C ILE A 72 -4.38 -13.98 -4.42
N GLU A 73 -4.35 -15.10 -5.12
CA GLU A 73 -5.47 -16.05 -5.15
C GLU A 73 -5.77 -16.67 -3.77
N ALA A 74 -4.73 -16.96 -2.98
CA ALA A 74 -4.90 -17.40 -1.61
C ALA A 74 -5.50 -16.32 -0.73
N TRP A 75 -5.05 -15.08 -0.89
CA TRP A 75 -5.57 -13.92 -0.18
C TRP A 75 -7.06 -13.67 -0.46
N GLU A 76 -7.47 -13.69 -1.72
CA GLU A 76 -8.87 -13.48 -2.13
C GLU A 76 -9.82 -14.53 -1.56
N LYS A 77 -9.33 -15.77 -1.38
CA LYS A 77 -10.09 -16.88 -0.75
C LYS A 77 -10.10 -16.80 0.78
N THR A 78 -9.23 -16.00 1.37
CA THR A 78 -9.17 -15.84 2.84
C THR A 78 -10.36 -15.00 3.32
N PRO A 79 -11.07 -15.43 4.37
CA PRO A 79 -12.07 -14.59 5.02
C PRO A 79 -11.45 -13.27 5.50
N LEU A 80 -12.22 -12.18 5.46
CA LEU A 80 -11.80 -10.93 6.08
C LEU A 80 -11.69 -11.14 7.59
N THR A 81 -10.51 -10.93 8.15
CA THR A 81 -10.25 -11.09 9.59
C THR A 81 -9.15 -10.14 10.04
N MET A 82 -8.95 -10.00 11.35
CA MET A 82 -7.89 -9.18 11.92
C MET A 82 -6.70 -10.07 12.31
N GLN A 83 -5.56 -9.83 11.67
CA GLN A 83 -4.30 -10.46 12.08
C GLN A 83 -3.85 -9.88 13.43
N ARG A 84 -4.14 -8.61 13.66
CA ARG A 84 -3.81 -7.88 14.87
C ARG A 84 -4.88 -6.83 15.17
N ALA A 85 -5.20 -6.66 16.45
CA ALA A 85 -6.08 -5.60 16.93
C ALA A 85 -5.76 -5.30 18.39
N LEU A 86 -5.47 -4.04 18.72
CA LEU A 86 -5.10 -3.63 20.08
C LEU A 86 -5.25 -2.13 20.30
N PHE A 87 -5.25 -1.73 21.57
CA PHE A 87 -5.12 -0.34 21.94
C PHE A 87 -3.66 0.10 21.89
N VAL A 88 -3.44 1.34 21.46
CA VAL A 88 -2.13 1.98 21.38
C VAL A 88 -2.10 3.28 22.16
N THR A 89 -0.91 3.73 22.54
CA THR A 89 -0.74 4.92 23.39
C THR A 89 -0.73 6.22 22.62
N GLU A 90 -0.43 6.15 21.32
CA GLU A 90 -0.33 7.29 20.40
C GLU A 90 -0.75 6.87 18.99
N GLU A 91 -0.95 7.84 18.12
CA GLU A 91 -1.27 7.59 16.71
C GLU A 91 -0.15 6.78 16.03
N PRO A 92 -0.49 5.65 15.35
CA PRO A 92 0.48 4.81 14.66
C PRO A 92 1.21 5.56 13.54
N LYS A 93 2.50 5.31 13.41
CA LYS A 93 3.35 5.96 12.38
C LYS A 93 3.37 5.21 11.06
N GLY A 94 2.81 4.00 11.01
CA GLY A 94 2.75 3.16 9.82
C GLY A 94 2.35 1.73 10.16
N PHE A 95 2.26 0.90 9.12
CA PHE A 95 1.99 -0.54 9.27
C PHE A 95 3.08 -1.19 10.14
N GLY A 96 2.67 -1.85 11.22
CA GLY A 96 3.60 -2.46 12.19
C GLY A 96 4.37 -1.46 13.06
N ILE A 97 4.14 -0.14 12.94
CA ILE A 97 4.89 0.90 13.66
C ILE A 97 3.96 1.62 14.64
N TYR A 98 3.82 1.08 15.83
CA TYR A 98 2.94 1.58 16.88
C TYR A 98 3.52 1.27 18.26
N THR A 99 3.03 1.95 19.30
CA THR A 99 3.35 1.69 20.72
C THR A 99 2.16 1.04 21.39
N PRO A 100 2.21 -0.26 21.74
CA PRO A 100 1.09 -0.93 22.39
C PRO A 100 0.78 -0.30 23.74
N ARG A 101 -0.50 -0.18 24.06
CA ARG A 101 -0.95 0.16 25.41
C ARG A 101 -0.89 -1.09 26.30
N SER A 102 -0.34 -0.96 27.48
CA SER A 102 -0.19 -2.07 28.43
C SER A 102 -1.49 -2.45 29.17
N SER A 103 -2.53 -1.60 29.07
CA SER A 103 -3.80 -1.76 29.77
C SER A 103 -4.96 -1.31 28.87
N SER A 104 -6.12 -1.96 29.01
CA SER A 104 -7.39 -1.55 28.42
C SER A 104 -8.21 -0.62 29.32
N ARG A 105 -7.57 0.02 30.31
CA ARG A 105 -8.20 0.97 31.24
C ARG A 105 -7.94 2.40 30.78
N PHE A 106 -8.96 3.23 30.76
CA PHE A 106 -8.93 4.60 30.30
C PHE A 106 -9.59 5.51 31.31
N LYS A 107 -9.10 6.72 31.45
CA LYS A 107 -9.80 7.76 32.24
C LYS A 107 -10.95 8.33 31.43
N ALA A 108 -11.95 8.89 32.09
CA ALA A 108 -13.02 9.60 31.39
C ALA A 108 -12.45 10.72 30.51
N GLY A 109 -12.86 10.76 29.22
CA GLY A 109 -12.35 11.71 28.22
C GLY A 109 -10.97 11.42 27.66
N GLU A 110 -10.26 10.38 28.14
CA GLU A 110 -8.99 9.96 27.54
C GLU A 110 -9.24 9.39 26.14
N PRO A 111 -8.40 9.74 25.11
CA PRO A 111 -8.53 9.18 23.78
C PRO A 111 -8.33 7.66 23.78
N ILE A 112 -9.27 6.92 23.22
CA ILE A 112 -9.18 5.48 22.99
C ILE A 112 -8.71 5.28 21.56
N ILE A 113 -7.44 4.92 21.39
CA ILE A 113 -6.83 4.74 20.05
C ILE A 113 -6.67 3.25 19.78
N VAL A 114 -7.32 2.79 18.71
CA VAL A 114 -7.27 1.41 18.23
C VAL A 114 -6.37 1.32 17.02
N TYR A 115 -5.53 0.30 16.99
CA TYR A 115 -4.74 -0.13 15.84
C TYR A 115 -5.17 -1.52 15.41
N ALA A 116 -5.35 -1.75 14.10
CA ALA A 116 -5.67 -3.08 13.58
C ALA A 116 -5.03 -3.34 12.20
N GLU A 117 -4.72 -4.61 11.92
CA GLU A 117 -4.16 -5.12 10.67
C GLU A 117 -5.15 -6.13 10.07
N PRO A 118 -6.00 -5.71 9.10
CA PRO A 118 -6.92 -6.60 8.41
C PRO A 118 -6.19 -7.46 7.36
N ILE A 119 -6.63 -8.70 7.18
CA ILE A 119 -6.21 -9.60 6.10
C ILE A 119 -7.42 -10.14 5.36
N GLY A 120 -7.22 -10.55 4.09
CA GLY A 120 -8.27 -11.13 3.26
C GLY A 120 -9.25 -10.11 2.66
N PHE A 121 -8.96 -8.82 2.73
CA PHE A 121 -9.73 -7.77 2.05
C PHE A 121 -9.52 -7.80 0.53
N GLY A 122 -10.44 -7.17 -0.22
CA GLY A 122 -10.40 -7.09 -1.66
C GLY A 122 -9.81 -5.81 -2.23
N TRP A 123 -9.67 -5.80 -3.55
CA TRP A 123 -9.19 -4.65 -4.31
C TRP A 123 -10.16 -4.37 -5.47
N ASN A 124 -10.71 -3.17 -5.54
CA ASN A 124 -11.45 -2.70 -6.70
C ASN A 124 -10.50 -2.15 -7.75
N SER A 125 -10.58 -2.67 -8.97
CA SER A 125 -9.88 -2.06 -10.10
C SER A 125 -10.59 -0.75 -10.48
N ILE A 126 -9.83 0.34 -10.53
CA ILE A 126 -10.30 1.67 -10.92
C ILE A 126 -9.52 2.16 -12.15
N GLU A 127 -9.82 3.36 -12.64
CA GLU A 127 -9.12 3.96 -13.78
C GLU A 127 -7.60 4.04 -13.56
N ASP A 128 -6.83 4.24 -14.63
CA ASP A 128 -5.36 4.40 -14.64
C ASP A 128 -4.58 3.20 -14.07
N ASN A 129 -5.08 1.97 -14.22
CA ASN A 129 -4.45 0.76 -13.69
C ASN A 129 -4.16 0.86 -12.18
N GLN A 130 -5.09 1.42 -11.43
CA GLN A 130 -5.03 1.50 -9.98
C GLN A 130 -6.06 0.58 -9.33
N PHE A 131 -5.82 0.29 -8.05
CA PHE A 131 -6.70 -0.42 -7.16
C PHE A 131 -7.11 0.49 -6.02
N GLU A 132 -8.40 0.51 -5.69
CA GLU A 132 -8.92 1.09 -4.46
C GLU A 132 -9.26 -0.05 -3.49
N PHE A 133 -8.88 0.11 -2.22
CA PHE A 133 -9.16 -0.85 -1.16
C PHE A 133 -9.27 -0.11 0.18
N GLY A 134 -9.90 -0.76 1.14
CA GLY A 134 -10.15 -0.18 2.45
C GLY A 134 -11.53 -0.57 3.01
N PHE A 135 -12.07 0.23 3.92
CA PHE A 135 -13.26 -0.14 4.68
C PHE A 135 -14.17 1.07 4.92
N ASN A 136 -15.49 0.82 4.87
CA ASN A 136 -16.43 1.62 5.65
C ASN A 136 -16.54 0.99 7.04
N VAL A 137 -16.62 1.82 8.06
CA VAL A 137 -16.59 1.38 9.46
C VAL A 137 -17.83 1.89 10.18
N ASP A 138 -18.57 0.98 10.79
CA ASP A 138 -19.60 1.33 11.77
C ASP A 138 -19.03 1.17 13.18
N LEU A 139 -19.47 1.98 14.11
CA LEU A 139 -19.07 1.97 15.51
C LEU A 139 -20.27 1.66 16.40
N ALA A 140 -20.10 0.76 17.36
CA ALA A 140 -20.97 0.63 18.50
C ALA A 140 -20.15 0.56 19.80
N VAL A 141 -20.66 1.16 20.83
CA VAL A 141 -20.16 1.00 22.21
C VAL A 141 -21.25 0.30 23.01
N LYS A 142 -20.91 -0.81 23.65
CA LYS A 142 -21.84 -1.64 24.42
C LYS A 142 -21.38 -1.73 25.88
N THR A 143 -22.31 -1.93 26.80
CA THR A 143 -21.99 -2.33 28.16
C THR A 143 -21.48 -3.77 28.17
N ALA A 144 -20.93 -4.23 29.29
CA ALA A 144 -20.57 -5.63 29.51
C ALA A 144 -21.78 -6.59 29.40
N ALA A 145 -23.01 -6.10 29.58
CA ALA A 145 -24.24 -6.85 29.36
C ALA A 145 -24.68 -6.91 27.86
N GLY A 146 -23.96 -6.25 26.98
CA GLY A 146 -24.25 -6.20 25.53
C GLY A 146 -25.27 -5.12 25.13
N GLU A 147 -25.69 -4.26 26.04
CA GLU A 147 -26.59 -3.16 25.74
C GLU A 147 -25.84 -2.04 25.01
N SER A 148 -26.36 -1.55 23.88
CA SER A 148 -25.77 -0.42 23.17
C SER A 148 -25.94 0.87 23.98
N VAL A 149 -24.86 1.55 24.28
CA VAL A 149 -24.84 2.85 24.96
C VAL A 149 -24.49 4.00 24.01
N GLY A 150 -24.06 3.70 22.80
CA GLY A 150 -23.76 4.66 21.76
C GLY A 150 -23.27 3.96 20.50
N GLY A 151 -23.23 4.70 19.40
CA GLY A 151 -22.75 4.20 18.13
C GLY A 151 -23.02 5.16 17.00
N GLN A 152 -22.44 4.85 15.86
CA GLN A 152 -22.59 5.61 14.63
C GLN A 152 -22.37 4.71 13.43
N ASP A 153 -23.40 4.58 12.58
CA ASP A 153 -23.24 3.97 11.25
C ASP A 153 -22.42 4.90 10.37
N ASN A 154 -21.59 4.31 9.51
CA ASN A 154 -20.64 5.06 8.67
C ASN A 154 -19.75 6.02 9.50
N PHE A 155 -19.27 5.55 10.64
CA PHE A 155 -18.36 6.29 11.53
C PHE A 155 -17.13 6.80 10.79
N GLY A 156 -16.61 6.02 9.83
CA GLY A 156 -15.49 6.40 9.02
C GLY A 156 -15.38 5.62 7.71
N LYS A 157 -14.75 6.25 6.72
CA LYS A 157 -14.30 5.60 5.49
C LYS A 157 -12.78 5.68 5.42
N LEU A 158 -12.14 4.52 5.43
CA LEU A 158 -10.70 4.34 5.31
C LEU A 158 -10.42 3.76 3.93
N ALA A 159 -9.87 4.55 3.02
CA ALA A 159 -9.62 4.12 1.65
C ALA A 159 -8.21 4.49 1.19
N MET A 160 -7.58 3.61 0.45
CA MET A 160 -6.28 3.81 -0.17
C MET A 160 -6.35 3.47 -1.66
N LYS A 161 -5.58 4.20 -2.47
CA LYS A 161 -5.36 3.90 -3.88
C LYS A 161 -3.90 3.55 -4.12
N SER A 162 -3.66 2.52 -4.93
CA SER A 162 -2.32 2.06 -5.28
C SER A 162 -2.29 1.45 -6.67
N ARG A 163 -1.12 1.45 -7.32
CA ARG A 163 -0.88 0.70 -8.56
C ARG A 163 -0.64 -0.80 -8.30
N HIS A 164 -0.52 -1.19 -7.05
CA HIS A 164 -0.31 -2.58 -6.63
C HIS A 164 -1.42 -3.04 -5.70
N ARG A 165 -1.69 -4.33 -5.69
CA ARG A 165 -2.57 -4.99 -4.72
C ARG A 165 -1.82 -5.11 -3.39
N ASN A 166 -1.74 -3.99 -2.66
CA ASN A 166 -1.08 -3.95 -1.36
C ASN A 166 -1.82 -4.84 -0.37
N ARG A 167 -1.07 -5.59 0.42
CA ARG A 167 -1.57 -6.45 1.49
C ARG A 167 -1.28 -5.87 2.87
N GLU A 168 -0.42 -4.86 2.92
CA GLU A 168 -0.14 -4.10 4.12
C GLU A 168 -1.11 -2.93 4.21
N PHE A 169 -2.11 -3.06 5.06
CA PHE A 169 -3.09 -2.03 5.37
C PHE A 169 -3.28 -1.98 6.88
N MET A 170 -3.18 -0.80 7.45
CA MET A 170 -3.49 -0.58 8.85
C MET A 170 -4.73 0.27 9.00
N ILE A 171 -5.49 -0.04 10.03
CA ILE A 171 -6.60 0.77 10.51
C ILE A 171 -6.14 1.44 11.80
N HIS A 172 -6.34 2.75 11.93
CA HIS A 172 -6.35 3.40 13.23
C HIS A 172 -7.63 4.21 13.38
N LEU A 173 -8.23 4.11 14.53
CA LEU A 173 -9.47 4.79 14.88
C LEU A 173 -9.31 5.39 16.27
N THR A 174 -9.71 6.65 16.42
CA THR A 174 -9.67 7.35 17.70
C THR A 174 -11.10 7.67 18.13
N LEU A 175 -11.44 7.26 19.36
CA LEU A 175 -12.74 7.50 19.97
C LEU A 175 -12.55 8.35 21.22
N HIS A 176 -13.42 9.33 21.43
CA HIS A 176 -13.52 10.13 22.64
C HIS A 176 -14.87 9.86 23.31
N LEU A 177 -14.84 9.43 24.56
CA LEU A 177 -16.02 9.19 25.38
C LEU A 177 -15.99 10.17 26.56
N ASN A 178 -16.48 11.39 26.34
CA ASN A 178 -16.37 12.46 27.34
C ASN A 178 -17.27 12.24 28.56
N ASP A 179 -18.45 11.64 28.35
CA ASP A 179 -19.50 11.53 29.39
C ASP A 179 -19.84 10.07 29.74
N ALA A 180 -18.96 9.12 29.39
CA ALA A 180 -19.16 7.72 29.70
C ALA A 180 -18.94 7.51 31.23
N PRO A 181 -19.93 6.94 31.95
CA PRO A 181 -19.74 6.58 33.35
C PRO A 181 -18.61 5.57 33.55
N PRO A 182 -17.98 5.53 34.71
CA PRO A 182 -17.03 4.45 35.02
C PRO A 182 -17.71 3.08 34.90
N GLY A 183 -17.02 2.13 34.26
CA GLY A 183 -17.58 0.79 34.01
C GLY A 183 -16.84 0.04 32.91
N ASP A 184 -17.28 -1.19 32.69
CA ASP A 184 -16.75 -2.07 31.68
C ASP A 184 -17.60 -1.98 30.40
N TYR A 185 -16.93 -1.85 29.28
CA TYR A 185 -17.50 -1.63 27.95
C TYR A 185 -16.89 -2.56 26.93
N LEU A 186 -17.59 -2.73 25.81
CA LEU A 186 -17.12 -3.38 24.60
C LEU A 186 -17.15 -2.35 23.47
N LEU A 187 -16.00 -2.10 22.87
CA LEU A 187 -15.87 -1.35 21.64
C LEU A 187 -16.04 -2.32 20.48
N ASP A 188 -17.01 -2.06 19.61
CA ASP A 188 -17.39 -2.92 18.50
C ASP A 188 -17.34 -2.10 17.20
N TYR A 189 -16.36 -2.39 16.36
CA TYR A 189 -16.24 -1.84 15.01
C TYR A 189 -16.62 -2.90 13.98
N LYS A 190 -17.68 -2.64 13.21
CA LYS A 190 -18.01 -3.45 12.05
C LYS A 190 -17.38 -2.86 10.81
N LEU A 191 -16.56 -3.65 10.14
CA LEU A 191 -15.84 -3.27 8.94
C LEU A 191 -16.50 -3.87 7.71
N HIS A 192 -16.79 -3.03 6.73
CA HIS A 192 -17.32 -3.41 5.42
C HIS A 192 -16.22 -3.18 4.38
N ASP A 193 -15.77 -4.25 3.74
CA ASP A 193 -14.72 -4.20 2.72
C ASP A 193 -15.18 -3.42 1.48
N LEU A 194 -14.40 -2.47 1.02
CA LEU A 194 -14.71 -1.71 -0.19
C LEU A 194 -14.46 -2.50 -1.47
N GLY A 195 -13.63 -3.54 -1.41
CA GLY A 195 -13.24 -4.34 -2.56
C GLY A 195 -14.11 -5.58 -2.78
N THR A 196 -14.89 -6.00 -1.78
CA THR A 196 -15.78 -7.18 -1.81
C THR A 196 -16.97 -6.98 -0.90
N ASP A 197 -17.89 -7.96 -0.85
CA ASP A 197 -19.02 -7.97 0.10
C ASP A 197 -18.63 -8.52 1.48
N LYS A 198 -17.33 -8.72 1.75
CA LYS A 198 -16.87 -9.26 3.03
C LYS A 198 -17.05 -8.25 4.14
N THR A 199 -17.43 -8.74 5.31
CA THR A 199 -17.53 -7.97 6.54
C THR A 199 -16.82 -8.71 7.67
N THR A 200 -16.35 -7.96 8.66
CA THR A 200 -15.84 -8.51 9.92
C THR A 200 -16.12 -7.56 11.07
N THR A 201 -16.08 -8.08 12.27
CA THR A 201 -16.25 -7.29 13.50
C THR A 201 -14.96 -7.32 14.29
N LEU A 202 -14.57 -6.16 14.80
CA LEU A 202 -13.46 -5.97 15.71
C LEU A 202 -14.01 -5.61 17.08
N GLU A 203 -13.91 -6.51 18.03
CA GLU A 203 -14.38 -6.33 19.39
C GLU A 203 -13.21 -6.16 20.37
N LEU A 204 -13.20 -5.07 21.14
CA LEU A 204 -12.17 -4.76 22.10
C LEU A 204 -12.82 -4.38 23.45
N PRO A 205 -12.69 -5.21 24.49
CA PRO A 205 -13.14 -4.85 25.83
C PRO A 205 -12.24 -3.79 26.45
N PHE A 206 -12.87 -2.83 27.15
CA PHE A 206 -12.16 -1.77 27.88
C PHE A 206 -12.94 -1.32 29.10
N THR A 207 -12.24 -0.62 30.00
CA THR A 207 -12.82 -0.07 31.21
C THR A 207 -12.61 1.43 31.26
N ILE A 208 -13.65 2.18 31.60
CA ILE A 208 -13.53 3.60 32.01
C ILE A 208 -13.38 3.64 33.53
N GLU A 209 -12.28 4.27 33.97
CA GLU A 209 -12.00 4.50 35.41
C GLU A 209 -12.56 5.85 35.86
N GLN A 210 -12.67 5.98 37.22
CA GLN A 210 -13.07 7.24 37.84
C GLN A 210 -12.01 8.31 37.69
#